data_d2dfa3628cdd0e5d27b2bb6e006e75d9
#
_entry.id   d2dfa3628cdd0e5d27b2bb6e006e75d9
#
_cell.length_a   1.000
_cell.length_b   1.000
_cell.length_c   1.000
_cell.angle_alpha   90.00
_cell.angle_beta   90.00
_cell.angle_gamma   90.00
#
_symmetry.space_group_name_H-M   'P 1'
#
loop_
_entity.id
_entity.type
_entity.pdbx_description
1 polymer ?
#
loop_
_entity_poly.entity_id
_entity_poly.type
_entity_poly.pdbx_seq_one_letter_code
_entity_poly.pdbx_strand_id
1 'polypeptide(L)'
;MNAFIKYLPHLGITALILFLGLDYFSLTPKRLQISGGELQATEGSHTEGSHSEGSHGMGEEMPGANLPQEERERRMGIFHYNEGNKFFKDKNYNEAIIRYQKAIQHHKGFKEAIINLSSAYMKNEEFDKALETLKAGQKQFPKAALIDFNLACYYSLTQNLESGLSALKTAVDKGYKQFKQIENDPDLQNLRNSALYQEWKAKIPGGI
;
A
#
# COMPACT_ATOMS: atom_id res chain seq x y z
N MET A 1 46.30 -7.01 41.32
CA MET A 1 45.00 -6.51 41.77
C MET A 1 44.41 -5.58 40.67
N ASN A 2 44.05 -6.07 39.47
CA ASN A 2 43.45 -5.25 38.41
C ASN A 2 42.77 -6.07 37.29
N ALA A 3 42.29 -7.32 37.57
CA ALA A 3 41.62 -8.15 36.54
C ALA A 3 40.06 -8.13 36.63
N PHE A 4 39.50 -7.54 37.67
CA PHE A 4 38.05 -7.60 37.92
C PHE A 4 37.21 -6.46 37.32
N ILE A 5 37.85 -5.39 36.84
CA ILE A 5 37.11 -4.19 36.35
C ILE A 5 36.75 -4.26 34.86
N LYS A 6 37.30 -5.20 34.08
CA LYS A 6 37.04 -5.27 32.62
C LYS A 6 35.74 -5.96 32.22
N TYR A 7 35.06 -6.66 33.13
CA TYR A 7 33.85 -7.42 32.79
C TYR A 7 32.55 -6.83 33.34
N LEU A 8 32.63 -5.75 34.14
CA LEU A 8 31.42 -5.13 34.71
C LEU A 8 30.47 -4.48 33.71
N PRO A 9 30.89 -3.86 32.60
CA PRO A 9 29.96 -3.21 31.69
C PRO A 9 29.14 -4.19 30.84
N HIS A 10 29.63 -5.42 30.65
CA HIS A 10 28.87 -6.39 29.82
C HIS A 10 27.78 -7.15 30.60
N LEU A 11 27.92 -7.30 31.91
CA LEU A 11 26.89 -7.93 32.75
C LEU A 11 25.64 -7.06 32.90
N GLY A 12 25.79 -5.74 32.91
CA GLY A 12 24.68 -4.80 32.99
C GLY A 12 23.81 -4.78 31.71
N ILE A 13 24.45 -4.88 30.54
CA ILE A 13 23.73 -4.84 29.24
C ILE A 13 23.00 -6.16 29.00
N THR A 14 23.59 -7.31 29.32
CA THR A 14 22.93 -8.60 29.15
C THR A 14 21.74 -8.79 30.12
N ALA A 15 21.85 -8.27 31.34
CA ALA A 15 20.72 -8.27 32.30
C ALA A 15 19.56 -7.36 31.84
N LEU A 16 19.88 -6.19 31.23
CA LEU A 16 18.89 -5.28 30.68
C LEU A 16 18.16 -5.88 29.47
N ILE A 17 18.87 -6.58 28.58
CA ILE A 17 18.26 -7.24 27.41
C ILE A 17 17.36 -8.39 27.85
N LEU A 18 17.73 -9.16 28.87
CA LEU A 18 16.88 -10.22 29.42
C LEU A 18 15.63 -9.66 30.12
N PHE A 19 15.75 -8.52 30.80
CA PHE A 19 14.61 -7.89 31.48
C PHE A 19 13.61 -7.29 30.48
N LEU A 20 14.08 -6.64 29.42
CA LEU A 20 13.21 -6.13 28.34
C LEU A 20 12.59 -7.25 27.50
N GLY A 21 13.27 -8.38 27.35
CA GLY A 21 12.73 -9.55 26.63
C GLY A 21 11.60 -10.26 27.36
N LEU A 22 11.58 -10.24 28.70
CA LEU A 22 10.52 -10.87 29.50
C LEU A 22 9.23 -10.04 29.53
N ASP A 23 9.34 -8.70 29.52
CA ASP A 23 8.17 -7.82 29.46
C ASP A 23 7.50 -7.79 28.09
N TYR A 24 8.27 -8.01 27.00
CA TYR A 24 7.73 -8.06 25.65
C TYR A 24 6.84 -9.31 25.42
N PHE A 25 7.11 -10.42 26.12
CA PHE A 25 6.31 -11.65 25.99
C PHE A 25 5.01 -11.63 26.82
N SER A 26 4.92 -10.71 27.79
CA SER A 26 3.73 -10.59 28.66
C SER A 26 2.65 -9.67 28.14
N LEU A 27 2.91 -8.94 27.04
CA LEU A 27 1.99 -7.97 26.42
C LEU A 27 1.25 -8.49 25.18
N THR A 28 1.21 -9.81 24.96
CA THR A 28 0.33 -10.34 23.92
C THR A 28 -1.12 -10.22 24.39
N PRO A 29 -1.99 -9.50 23.65
CA PRO A 29 -3.40 -9.39 24.03
C PRO A 29 -4.02 -10.78 23.99
N LYS A 30 -4.65 -11.19 25.09
CA LYS A 30 -5.47 -12.39 25.18
C LYS A 30 -6.47 -12.39 24.04
N ARG A 31 -6.33 -13.35 23.15
CA ARG A 31 -7.31 -13.63 22.09
C ARG A 31 -8.64 -13.91 22.76
N LEU A 32 -9.60 -13.02 22.62
CA LEU A 32 -10.99 -13.26 23.01
C LEU A 32 -11.48 -14.46 22.21
N GLN A 33 -11.63 -15.60 22.87
CA GLN A 33 -12.40 -16.72 22.37
C GLN A 33 -13.87 -16.30 22.37
N ILE A 34 -14.37 -16.01 21.18
CA ILE A 34 -15.81 -15.92 20.96
C ILE A 34 -16.30 -17.36 20.97
N SER A 35 -17.01 -17.72 22.04
CA SER A 35 -17.75 -18.97 22.18
C SER A 35 -18.67 -19.14 20.99
N GLY A 36 -18.44 -20.21 20.20
CA GLY A 36 -19.33 -20.60 19.10
C GLY A 36 -20.68 -20.97 19.65
N GLY A 37 -21.70 -20.16 19.33
CA GLY A 37 -23.10 -20.54 19.45
C GLY A 37 -23.39 -21.61 18.38
N GLU A 38 -23.76 -22.75 18.87
CA GLU A 38 -24.23 -23.92 18.14
C GLU A 38 -25.51 -23.55 17.39
N LEU A 39 -25.46 -23.45 16.06
CA LEU A 39 -26.65 -23.39 15.22
C LEU A 39 -27.05 -24.82 14.90
N GLN A 40 -28.07 -25.30 15.61
CA GLN A 40 -28.77 -26.55 15.32
C GLN A 40 -29.40 -26.44 13.91
N ALA A 41 -29.00 -27.35 13.05
CA ALA A 41 -29.68 -27.62 11.79
C ALA A 41 -31.05 -28.28 12.10
N THR A 42 -32.13 -27.60 11.77
CA THR A 42 -33.45 -28.22 11.66
C THR A 42 -33.62 -28.71 10.23
N GLU A 43 -33.59 -30.02 10.06
CA GLU A 43 -34.11 -30.69 8.87
C GLU A 43 -35.64 -30.46 8.80
N GLY A 44 -36.11 -29.97 7.68
CA GLY A 44 -37.51 -29.79 7.35
C GLY A 44 -37.78 -30.15 5.90
N SER A 45 -38.09 -31.42 5.70
CA SER A 45 -39.10 -32.07 4.86
C SER A 45 -39.56 -31.36 3.58
N HIS A 46 -39.43 -32.14 2.50
CA HIS A 46 -40.04 -31.98 1.18
C HIS A 46 -41.53 -31.68 1.20
N THR A 47 -41.96 -30.74 0.36
CA THR A 47 -43.24 -30.87 -0.37
C THR A 47 -43.10 -30.21 -1.73
N GLU A 48 -43.27 -31.03 -2.75
CA GLU A 48 -43.51 -30.64 -4.13
C GLU A 48 -44.84 -29.87 -4.21
N GLY A 49 -44.83 -28.74 -4.89
CA GLY A 49 -46.02 -27.96 -5.19
C GLY A 49 -45.83 -27.22 -6.51
N SER A 50 -46.20 -27.89 -7.59
CA SER A 50 -46.44 -27.31 -8.91
C SER A 50 -47.58 -26.31 -8.83
N HIS A 51 -47.35 -25.03 -9.23
CA HIS A 51 -48.39 -24.18 -9.86
C HIS A 51 -47.74 -23.05 -10.68
N SER A 52 -48.01 -23.14 -11.93
CA SER A 52 -48.22 -22.22 -13.06
C SER A 52 -48.25 -20.71 -12.78
N GLU A 53 -47.56 -20.04 -13.70
CA GLU A 53 -47.92 -18.80 -14.42
C GLU A 53 -48.40 -17.59 -13.61
N GLY A 54 -47.50 -16.62 -13.54
CA GLY A 54 -47.77 -15.23 -13.22
C GLY A 54 -46.65 -14.35 -13.71
N SER A 55 -46.63 -14.11 -15.04
CA SER A 55 -45.81 -13.09 -15.68
C SER A 55 -46.19 -11.71 -15.13
N HIS A 56 -45.37 -11.17 -14.23
CA HIS A 56 -45.24 -9.71 -14.06
C HIS A 56 -43.76 -9.40 -14.03
N GLY A 57 -43.24 -9.20 -15.24
CA GLY A 57 -41.91 -8.65 -15.44
C GLY A 57 -41.88 -7.20 -14.97
N MET A 58 -41.26 -6.98 -13.85
CA MET A 58 -40.48 -5.79 -13.59
C MET A 58 -39.06 -6.26 -13.32
N GLY A 59 -38.40 -6.63 -14.44
CA GLY A 59 -36.96 -6.71 -14.45
C GLY A 59 -36.42 -5.31 -14.20
N GLU A 60 -36.09 -5.00 -12.96
CA GLU A 60 -35.13 -3.95 -12.72
C GLU A 60 -33.85 -4.41 -13.38
N GLU A 61 -33.66 -3.98 -14.64
CA GLU A 61 -32.39 -4.13 -15.34
C GLU A 61 -31.32 -3.49 -14.47
N MET A 62 -30.43 -4.28 -13.94
CA MET A 62 -29.25 -3.80 -13.22
C MET A 62 -28.62 -2.69 -14.08
N PRO A 63 -28.36 -1.49 -13.54
CA PRO A 63 -27.79 -0.39 -14.30
C PRO A 63 -26.46 -0.83 -14.92
N GLY A 64 -26.44 -1.04 -16.24
CA GLY A 64 -25.24 -1.46 -16.96
C GLY A 64 -25.32 -2.84 -17.64
N ALA A 65 -26.43 -3.58 -17.59
CA ALA A 65 -26.59 -4.88 -18.26
C ALA A 65 -26.32 -4.80 -19.78
N ASN A 66 -26.59 -3.65 -20.41
CA ASN A 66 -26.42 -3.41 -21.86
C ASN A 66 -25.11 -2.72 -22.24
N LEU A 67 -24.15 -2.56 -21.31
CA LEU A 67 -22.88 -1.96 -21.64
C LEU A 67 -21.93 -2.96 -22.35
N PRO A 68 -21.10 -2.51 -23.30
CA PRO A 68 -20.00 -3.31 -23.86
C PRO A 68 -19.14 -3.91 -22.73
N GLN A 69 -18.61 -5.11 -22.95
CA GLN A 69 -17.78 -5.82 -21.95
C GLN A 69 -16.61 -4.94 -21.46
N GLU A 70 -15.90 -4.28 -22.37
CA GLU A 70 -14.79 -3.39 -22.04
C GLU A 70 -15.19 -2.27 -21.07
N GLU A 71 -16.35 -1.66 -21.28
CA GLU A 71 -16.85 -0.60 -20.41
C GLU A 71 -17.26 -1.15 -19.04
N ARG A 72 -17.82 -2.36 -18.99
CA ARG A 72 -18.11 -3.03 -17.69
C ARG A 72 -16.82 -3.29 -16.92
N GLU A 73 -15.81 -3.82 -17.59
CA GLU A 73 -14.49 -4.08 -16.99
C GLU A 73 -13.86 -2.75 -16.51
N ARG A 74 -13.89 -1.71 -17.33
CA ARG A 74 -13.37 -0.40 -16.94
C ARG A 74 -14.08 0.15 -15.70
N ARG A 75 -15.41 0.05 -15.63
CA ARG A 75 -16.19 0.50 -14.45
C ARG A 75 -15.87 -0.32 -13.20
N MET A 76 -15.71 -1.63 -13.36
CA MET A 76 -15.32 -2.51 -12.26
C MET A 76 -13.91 -2.16 -11.75
N GLY A 77 -12.97 -1.85 -12.67
CA GLY A 77 -11.65 -1.34 -12.30
C GLY A 77 -11.72 -0.05 -11.47
N ILE A 78 -12.54 0.91 -11.89
CA ILE A 78 -12.75 2.17 -11.17
C ILE A 78 -13.39 1.92 -9.80
N PHE A 79 -14.37 1.02 -9.71
CA PHE A 79 -15.00 0.65 -8.44
C PHE A 79 -13.95 0.13 -7.44
N HIS A 80 -13.15 -0.86 -7.85
CA HIS A 80 -12.09 -1.41 -6.98
C HIS A 80 -11.02 -0.37 -6.63
N TYR A 81 -10.66 0.51 -7.55
CA TYR A 81 -9.74 1.61 -7.25
C TYR A 81 -10.27 2.53 -6.15
N ASN A 82 -11.55 2.91 -6.21
CA ASN A 82 -12.18 3.76 -5.20
C ASN A 82 -12.28 3.07 -3.84
N GLU A 83 -12.58 1.76 -3.83
CA GLU A 83 -12.54 0.96 -2.60
C GLU A 83 -11.12 0.90 -2.02
N GLY A 84 -10.12 0.71 -2.87
CA GLY A 84 -8.71 0.75 -2.47
C GLY A 84 -8.31 2.06 -1.80
N ASN A 85 -8.78 3.20 -2.36
CA ASN A 85 -8.52 4.52 -1.78
C ASN A 85 -9.14 4.69 -0.39
N LYS A 86 -10.33 4.12 -0.15
CA LYS A 86 -10.95 4.13 1.19
C LYS A 86 -10.09 3.36 2.19
N PHE A 87 -9.74 2.10 1.87
CA PHE A 87 -8.90 1.28 2.73
C PHE A 87 -7.52 1.90 2.97
N PHE A 88 -6.93 2.50 1.95
CA PHE A 88 -5.64 3.19 2.09
C PHE A 88 -5.73 4.38 3.07
N LYS A 89 -6.79 5.19 2.97
CA LYS A 89 -7.06 6.30 3.88
C LYS A 89 -7.24 5.81 5.32
N ASP A 90 -7.90 4.67 5.51
CA ASP A 90 -8.13 4.04 6.79
C ASP A 90 -6.88 3.27 7.30
N LYS A 91 -5.75 3.37 6.58
CA LYS A 91 -4.47 2.69 6.86
C LYS A 91 -4.58 1.15 6.84
N ASN A 92 -5.64 0.61 6.27
CA ASN A 92 -5.78 -0.83 6.02
C ASN A 92 -5.10 -1.18 4.69
N TYR A 93 -3.77 -1.20 4.71
CA TYR A 93 -2.96 -1.34 3.51
C TYR A 93 -3.11 -2.72 2.84
N ASN A 94 -3.35 -3.78 3.62
CA ASN A 94 -3.60 -5.11 3.08
C ASN A 94 -4.84 -5.13 2.17
N GLU A 95 -5.97 -4.59 2.65
CA GLU A 95 -7.18 -4.51 1.83
C GLU A 95 -7.01 -3.53 0.66
N ALA A 96 -6.31 -2.41 0.86
CA ALA A 96 -6.02 -1.48 -0.23
C ALA A 96 -5.25 -2.17 -1.36
N ILE A 97 -4.23 -2.98 -1.04
CA ILE A 97 -3.45 -3.77 -2.01
C ILE A 97 -4.37 -4.68 -2.81
N ILE A 98 -5.22 -5.47 -2.13
CA ILE A 98 -6.17 -6.40 -2.78
C ILE A 98 -7.08 -5.63 -3.75
N ARG A 99 -7.60 -4.48 -3.34
CA ARG A 99 -8.50 -3.67 -4.17
C ARG A 99 -7.79 -3.05 -5.37
N TYR A 100 -6.59 -2.51 -5.20
CA TYR A 100 -5.82 -1.98 -6.32
C TYR A 100 -5.38 -3.07 -7.31
N GLN A 101 -5.04 -4.27 -6.83
CA GLN A 101 -4.77 -5.41 -7.70
C GLN A 101 -6.00 -5.78 -8.55
N LYS A 102 -7.19 -5.84 -7.95
CA LYS A 102 -8.44 -6.07 -8.67
C LYS A 102 -8.71 -4.95 -9.69
N ALA A 103 -8.46 -3.70 -9.33
CA ALA A 103 -8.60 -2.57 -10.26
C ALA A 103 -7.73 -2.74 -11.50
N ILE A 104 -6.47 -3.17 -11.35
CA ILE A 104 -5.53 -3.43 -12.45
C ILE A 104 -5.95 -4.66 -13.26
N GLN A 105 -6.49 -5.69 -12.60
CA GLN A 105 -7.00 -6.90 -13.25
C GLN A 105 -8.11 -6.59 -14.25
N HIS A 106 -9.07 -5.75 -13.83
CA HIS A 106 -10.17 -5.31 -14.66
C HIS A 106 -9.76 -4.25 -15.70
N HIS A 107 -8.78 -3.41 -15.36
CA HIS A 107 -8.31 -2.35 -16.24
C HIS A 107 -6.77 -2.30 -16.25
N LYS A 108 -6.14 -3.09 -17.12
CA LYS A 108 -4.67 -3.25 -17.20
C LYS A 108 -3.88 -1.96 -17.44
N GLY A 109 -4.50 -0.95 -18.05
CA GLY A 109 -3.92 0.37 -18.29
C GLY A 109 -4.20 1.40 -17.19
N PHE A 110 -4.66 0.97 -16.01
CA PHE A 110 -5.05 1.89 -14.94
C PHE A 110 -3.82 2.41 -14.18
N LYS A 111 -3.20 3.42 -14.72
CA LYS A 111 -1.97 4.04 -14.20
C LYS A 111 -2.09 4.46 -12.74
N GLU A 112 -3.20 5.09 -12.36
CA GLU A 112 -3.46 5.57 -11.00
C GLU A 112 -3.53 4.42 -9.99
N ALA A 113 -4.10 3.28 -10.40
CA ALA A 113 -4.15 2.08 -9.56
C ALA A 113 -2.76 1.47 -9.34
N ILE A 114 -1.90 1.47 -10.37
CA ILE A 114 -0.49 1.01 -10.27
C ILE A 114 0.30 1.90 -9.31
N ILE A 115 0.14 3.22 -9.43
CA ILE A 115 0.80 4.20 -8.55
C ILE A 115 0.36 3.98 -7.09
N ASN A 116 -0.95 3.88 -6.84
CA ASN A 116 -1.47 3.71 -5.49
C ASN A 116 -1.16 2.31 -4.91
N LEU A 117 -1.10 1.27 -5.75
CA LEU A 117 -0.66 -0.06 -5.34
C LEU A 117 0.79 -0.03 -4.84
N SER A 118 1.69 0.65 -5.56
CA SER A 118 3.09 0.79 -5.12
C SER A 118 3.20 1.53 -3.79
N SER A 119 2.39 2.57 -3.59
CA SER A 119 2.32 3.29 -2.32
C SER A 119 1.78 2.41 -1.20
N ALA A 120 0.75 1.60 -1.47
CA ALA A 120 0.19 0.67 -0.49
C ALA A 120 1.21 -0.40 -0.07
N TYR A 121 1.98 -0.95 -1.02
CA TYR A 121 3.07 -1.87 -0.71
C TYR A 121 4.16 -1.20 0.13
N MET A 122 4.57 0.03 -0.16
CA MET A 122 5.55 0.76 0.67
C MET A 122 5.03 0.97 2.10
N LYS A 123 3.76 1.35 2.26
CA LYS A 123 3.14 1.54 3.57
C LYS A 123 2.94 0.24 4.35
N ASN A 124 2.86 -0.89 3.64
CA ASN A 124 2.78 -2.23 4.22
C ASN A 124 4.17 -2.89 4.37
N GLU A 125 5.24 -2.14 4.12
CA GLU A 125 6.66 -2.58 4.19
C GLU A 125 7.01 -3.74 3.23
N GLU A 126 6.19 -3.97 2.21
CA GLU A 126 6.41 -4.95 1.15
C GLU A 126 7.28 -4.34 0.03
N PHE A 127 8.51 -3.96 0.37
CA PHE A 127 9.39 -3.17 -0.49
C PHE A 127 9.73 -3.85 -1.81
N ASP A 128 9.92 -5.17 -1.84
CA ASP A 128 10.22 -5.90 -3.08
C ASP A 128 9.06 -5.77 -4.09
N LYS A 129 7.82 -5.94 -3.63
CA LYS A 129 6.64 -5.80 -4.47
C LYS A 129 6.40 -4.35 -4.90
N ALA A 130 6.72 -3.39 -4.02
CA ALA A 130 6.65 -1.97 -4.36
C ALA A 130 7.60 -1.64 -5.53
N LEU A 131 8.86 -2.09 -5.46
CA LEU A 131 9.85 -1.86 -6.50
C LEU A 131 9.47 -2.53 -7.83
N GLU A 132 9.02 -3.79 -7.77
CA GLU A 132 8.55 -4.51 -8.95
C GLU A 132 7.40 -3.77 -9.63
N THR A 133 6.39 -3.35 -8.85
CA THR A 133 5.23 -2.59 -9.33
C THR A 133 5.65 -1.25 -9.96
N LEU A 134 6.56 -0.52 -9.31
CA LEU A 134 7.07 0.75 -9.82
C LEU A 134 7.86 0.59 -11.12
N LYS A 135 8.74 -0.41 -11.22
CA LYS A 135 9.50 -0.69 -12.44
C LYS A 135 8.59 -1.13 -13.60
N ALA A 136 7.59 -1.97 -13.32
CA ALA A 136 6.60 -2.35 -14.32
C ALA A 136 5.80 -1.12 -14.79
N GLY A 137 5.37 -0.28 -13.86
CA GLY A 137 4.68 0.97 -14.13
C GLY A 137 5.53 1.95 -14.94
N GLN A 138 6.81 2.11 -14.62
CA GLN A 138 7.75 2.97 -15.36
C GLN A 138 7.92 2.50 -16.83
N LYS A 139 8.00 1.18 -17.03
CA LYS A 139 8.05 0.59 -18.39
C LYS A 139 6.77 0.83 -19.17
N GLN A 140 5.61 0.69 -18.52
CA GLN A 140 4.31 0.86 -19.16
C GLN A 140 3.96 2.33 -19.41
N PHE A 141 4.37 3.24 -18.52
CA PHE A 141 4.07 4.66 -18.54
C PHE A 141 5.35 5.52 -18.42
N PRO A 142 6.25 5.49 -19.40
CA PRO A 142 7.58 6.10 -19.29
C PRO A 142 7.58 7.61 -19.08
N LYS A 143 6.46 8.28 -19.38
CA LYS A 143 6.29 9.74 -19.19
C LYS A 143 5.60 10.10 -17.86
N ALA A 144 5.22 9.13 -17.05
CA ALA A 144 4.48 9.37 -15.82
C ALA A 144 5.42 9.80 -14.67
N ALA A 145 5.61 11.10 -14.52
CA ALA A 145 6.48 11.71 -13.51
C ALA A 145 6.18 11.23 -12.07
N LEU A 146 4.92 10.92 -11.74
CA LEU A 146 4.53 10.45 -10.41
C LEU A 146 5.06 9.05 -10.08
N ILE A 147 5.33 8.22 -11.09
CA ILE A 147 5.98 6.91 -10.87
C ILE A 147 7.44 7.12 -10.45
N ASP A 148 8.15 8.05 -11.10
CA ASP A 148 9.54 8.37 -10.71
C ASP A 148 9.59 9.05 -9.33
N PHE A 149 8.58 9.86 -8.98
CA PHE A 149 8.44 10.39 -7.63
C PHE A 149 8.26 9.28 -6.60
N ASN A 150 7.39 8.30 -6.85
CA ASN A 150 7.22 7.14 -5.96
C ASN A 150 8.49 6.26 -5.89
N LEU A 151 9.27 6.17 -6.98
CA LEU A 151 10.58 5.53 -6.94
C LEU A 151 11.55 6.29 -6.02
N ALA A 152 11.51 7.62 -6.01
CA ALA A 152 12.32 8.42 -5.09
C ALA A 152 11.89 8.17 -3.63
N CYS A 153 10.59 8.07 -3.35
CA CYS A 153 10.07 7.68 -2.03
C CYS A 153 10.57 6.29 -1.63
N TYR A 154 10.43 5.31 -2.52
CA TYR A 154 10.92 3.95 -2.29
C TYR A 154 12.42 3.93 -1.93
N TYR A 155 13.25 4.58 -2.73
CA TYR A 155 14.70 4.60 -2.49
C TYR A 155 15.07 5.40 -1.23
N SER A 156 14.31 6.43 -0.88
CA SER A 156 14.48 7.16 0.38
C SER A 156 14.17 6.26 1.58
N LEU A 157 13.06 5.51 1.55
CA LEU A 157 12.67 4.58 2.60
C LEU A 157 13.70 3.43 2.76
N THR A 158 14.25 2.94 1.66
CA THR A 158 15.25 1.85 1.66
C THR A 158 16.69 2.34 1.78
N GLN A 159 16.91 3.62 2.13
CA GLN A 159 18.24 4.23 2.34
C GLN A 159 19.16 4.25 1.11
N ASN A 160 18.65 4.00 -0.09
CA ASN A 160 19.42 4.16 -1.33
C ASN A 160 19.30 5.60 -1.85
N LEU A 161 19.95 6.54 -1.16
CA LEU A 161 19.74 7.97 -1.35
C LEU A 161 20.20 8.49 -2.70
N GLU A 162 21.20 7.88 -3.31
CA GLU A 162 21.72 8.22 -4.65
C GLU A 162 20.67 7.90 -5.72
N SER A 163 20.13 6.67 -5.69
CA SER A 163 19.02 6.28 -6.57
C SER A 163 17.77 7.11 -6.31
N GLY A 164 17.51 7.45 -5.04
CA GLY A 164 16.39 8.30 -4.64
C GLY A 164 16.49 9.69 -5.25
N LEU A 165 17.65 10.34 -5.17
CA LEU A 165 17.88 11.64 -5.80
C LEU A 165 17.79 11.57 -7.32
N SER A 166 18.33 10.52 -7.94
CA SER A 166 18.26 10.32 -9.39
C SER A 166 16.80 10.18 -9.85
N ALA A 167 15.98 9.39 -9.15
CA ALA A 167 14.57 9.23 -9.45
C ALA A 167 13.79 10.54 -9.26
N LEU A 168 14.08 11.30 -8.20
CA LEU A 168 13.44 12.60 -7.95
C LEU A 168 13.76 13.61 -9.05
N LYS A 169 15.02 13.69 -9.48
CA LYS A 169 15.41 14.53 -10.63
C LYS A 169 14.64 14.14 -11.88
N THR A 170 14.57 12.84 -12.18
CA THR A 170 13.82 12.32 -13.32
C THR A 170 12.33 12.71 -13.24
N ALA A 171 11.71 12.66 -12.06
CA ALA A 171 10.34 13.12 -11.87
C ALA A 171 10.19 14.61 -12.20
N VAL A 172 11.08 15.45 -11.68
CA VAL A 172 11.09 16.91 -11.96
C VAL A 172 11.30 17.18 -13.45
N ASP A 173 12.24 16.52 -14.10
CA ASP A 173 12.53 16.65 -15.53
C ASP A 173 11.33 16.22 -16.39
N LYS A 174 10.54 15.24 -15.95
CA LYS A 174 9.27 14.83 -16.57
C LYS A 174 8.09 15.75 -16.21
N GLY A 175 8.33 16.82 -15.49
CA GLY A 175 7.32 17.84 -15.19
C GLY A 175 6.58 17.67 -13.87
N TYR A 176 7.11 16.94 -12.91
CA TYR A 176 6.58 16.93 -11.54
C TYR A 176 6.81 18.28 -10.87
N LYS A 177 5.72 19.02 -10.62
CA LYS A 177 5.77 20.42 -10.11
C LYS A 177 5.21 20.56 -8.70
N GLN A 178 4.91 19.45 -8.00
CA GLN A 178 4.37 19.51 -6.64
C GLN A 178 5.51 19.65 -5.61
N PHE A 179 6.25 20.75 -5.71
CA PHE A 179 7.42 21.00 -4.84
C PHE A 179 7.08 20.99 -3.36
N LYS A 180 5.90 21.52 -2.99
CA LYS A 180 5.43 21.46 -1.62
C LYS A 180 5.28 20.02 -1.10
N GLN A 181 4.92 19.06 -1.97
CA GLN A 181 4.87 17.65 -1.60
C GLN A 181 6.28 17.10 -1.42
N ILE A 182 7.25 17.44 -2.30
CA ILE A 182 8.64 17.03 -2.13
C ILE A 182 9.19 17.45 -0.76
N GLU A 183 8.84 18.67 -0.31
CA GLU A 183 9.30 19.22 0.97
C GLU A 183 8.64 18.57 2.19
N ASN A 184 7.42 18.08 2.07
CA ASN A 184 6.63 17.63 3.22
C ASN A 184 6.33 16.13 3.25
N ASP A 185 6.60 15.38 2.18
CA ASP A 185 6.32 13.95 2.13
C ASP A 185 7.20 13.19 3.14
N PRO A 186 6.63 12.48 4.12
CA PRO A 186 7.39 11.74 5.10
C PRO A 186 8.27 10.65 4.48
N ASP A 187 7.87 10.08 3.34
CA ASP A 187 8.64 9.01 2.68
C ASP A 187 9.94 9.52 2.06
N LEU A 188 10.04 10.84 1.80
CA LEU A 188 11.26 11.49 1.34
C LEU A 188 12.17 12.01 2.46
N GLN A 189 11.83 11.81 3.73
CA GLN A 189 12.56 12.40 4.85
C GLN A 189 14.05 12.04 4.85
N ASN A 190 14.39 10.76 4.63
CA ASN A 190 15.80 10.32 4.60
C ASN A 190 16.56 10.98 3.46
N LEU A 191 15.94 11.07 2.28
CA LEU A 191 16.56 11.74 1.13
C LEU A 191 16.73 13.24 1.40
N ARG A 192 15.71 13.94 1.91
CA ARG A 192 15.81 15.36 2.23
C ARG A 192 16.89 15.69 3.24
N ASN A 193 17.13 14.81 4.21
CA ASN A 193 18.17 14.99 5.22
C ASN A 193 19.60 14.73 4.71
N SER A 194 19.73 14.22 3.49
CA SER A 194 21.04 13.92 2.90
C SER A 194 21.74 15.16 2.33
N ALA A 195 23.07 15.17 2.38
CA ALA A 195 23.87 16.21 1.73
C ALA A 195 23.60 16.26 0.21
N LEU A 196 23.39 15.10 -0.42
CA LEU A 196 23.08 14.98 -1.85
C LEU A 196 21.83 15.81 -2.24
N TYR A 197 20.76 15.71 -1.47
CA TYR A 197 19.56 16.47 -1.71
C TYR A 197 19.75 17.96 -1.48
N GLN A 198 20.43 18.35 -0.39
CA GLN A 198 20.66 19.74 -0.05
C GLN A 198 21.53 20.45 -1.11
N GLU A 199 22.57 19.79 -1.61
CA GLU A 199 23.39 20.31 -2.70
C GLU A 199 22.60 20.46 -4.01
N TRP A 200 21.74 19.50 -4.32
CA TRP A 200 20.88 19.58 -5.51
C TRP A 200 19.88 20.72 -5.37
N LYS A 201 19.19 20.81 -4.22
CA LYS A 201 18.20 21.86 -3.95
C LYS A 201 18.81 23.27 -4.09
N ALA A 202 19.99 23.48 -3.58
CA ALA A 202 20.68 24.76 -3.66
C ALA A 202 21.02 25.21 -5.10
N LYS A 203 21.04 24.27 -6.06
CA LYS A 203 21.32 24.53 -7.48
C LYS A 203 20.06 24.77 -8.33
N ILE A 204 18.88 24.62 -7.74
CA ILE A 204 17.62 24.85 -8.49
C ILE A 204 17.32 26.35 -8.50
N PRO A 205 17.24 27.00 -9.68
CA PRO A 205 16.89 28.40 -9.77
C PRO A 205 15.46 28.63 -9.23
N GLY A 206 15.31 29.51 -8.27
CA GLY A 206 14.02 29.82 -7.65
C GLY A 206 13.61 28.91 -6.46
N GLY A 207 14.46 27.95 -6.12
CA GLY A 207 14.22 27.01 -5.03
C GLY A 207 13.13 25.98 -5.33
N ILE A 208 13.08 24.95 -4.47
CA ILE A 208 11.94 24.03 -4.41
C ILE A 208 11.06 24.49 -3.27
#